data_79d7b7642248b9683599820bc135db26
#
_entry.id   79d7b7642248b9683599820bc135db26
#
_cell.length_a   1.000
_cell.length_b   1.000
_cell.length_c   1.000
_cell.angle_alpha   90.00
_cell.angle_beta   90.00
_cell.angle_gamma   90.00
#
_symmetry.space_group_name_H-M   'P 1'
#
loop_
_entity.id
_entity.type
_entity.pdbx_description
1 polymer ?
#
loop_
_entity_poly.entity_id
_entity_poly.type
_entity_poly.pdbx_seq_one_letter_code
_entity_poly.pdbx_strand_id
1 'polypeptide(L)'
;MSEEAEKPKDANSIEESIQFAKKYLEDLLSFFGLNTEVHASNSEDEVIELQVPSTHLNGFLIGQRGETMRSMQFLVSSALKSNDHVITRVNVDVAEYKQQRAERLRQTALEWVNEVKESKKPMDLRPMNAADRRIIHKLATDEGLQTESEGEGRDRHIVLKPADDK
;
A
#
# COMPACT_ATOMS: atom_id res chain seq x y z
N MET A 1 -0.70 13.07 -37.18
CA MET A 1 -0.42 12.98 -35.75
C MET A 1 -1.43 13.90 -35.06
N SER A 2 -2.50 13.31 -34.58
CA SER A 2 -3.55 14.04 -33.88
C SER A 2 -3.17 14.08 -32.41
N GLU A 3 -2.81 15.30 -31.92
CA GLU A 3 -2.76 15.59 -30.48
C GLU A 3 -4.20 15.47 -29.97
N GLU A 4 -4.52 14.39 -29.26
CA GLU A 4 -5.69 14.35 -28.41
C GLU A 4 -5.41 15.29 -27.25
N ALA A 5 -5.95 16.51 -27.35
CA ALA A 5 -5.98 17.47 -26.27
C ALA A 5 -6.75 16.82 -25.09
N GLU A 6 -6.05 16.54 -23.98
CA GLU A 6 -6.67 16.17 -22.72
C GLU A 6 -7.71 17.23 -22.36
N LYS A 7 -8.99 16.85 -22.37
CA LYS A 7 -10.05 17.71 -21.84
C LYS A 7 -9.76 17.99 -20.36
N PRO A 8 -9.93 19.23 -19.91
CA PRO A 8 -9.83 19.52 -18.48
C PRO A 8 -10.83 18.63 -17.73
N LYS A 9 -10.34 17.90 -16.73
CA LYS A 9 -11.16 17.09 -15.85
C LYS A 9 -12.04 18.02 -15.03
N ASP A 10 -13.32 18.10 -15.37
CA ASP A 10 -14.28 18.91 -14.63
C ASP A 10 -14.40 18.40 -13.19
N ALA A 11 -14.50 19.30 -12.21
CA ALA A 11 -14.63 18.95 -10.78
C ALA A 11 -15.82 18.00 -10.53
N ASN A 12 -16.92 18.14 -11.28
CA ASN A 12 -18.06 17.23 -11.22
C ASN A 12 -17.71 15.81 -11.64
N SER A 13 -16.88 15.64 -12.67
CA SER A 13 -16.43 14.32 -13.15
C SER A 13 -15.48 13.61 -12.14
N ILE A 14 -14.71 14.40 -11.39
CA ILE A 14 -13.87 13.88 -10.29
C ILE A 14 -14.75 13.40 -9.15
N GLU A 15 -15.70 14.22 -8.70
CA GLU A 15 -16.63 13.86 -7.64
C GLU A 15 -17.47 12.63 -7.99
N GLU A 16 -17.96 12.53 -9.23
CA GLU A 16 -18.66 11.35 -9.74
C GLU A 16 -17.80 10.08 -9.63
N SER A 17 -16.50 10.17 -9.95
CA SER A 17 -15.57 9.05 -9.82
C SER A 17 -15.39 8.62 -8.37
N ILE A 18 -15.28 9.59 -7.45
CA ILE A 18 -15.15 9.33 -6.00
C ILE A 18 -16.42 8.65 -5.45
N GLN A 19 -17.59 9.20 -5.76
CA GLN A 19 -18.86 8.66 -5.30
C GLN A 19 -19.13 7.26 -5.87
N PHE A 20 -18.80 7.03 -7.14
CA PHE A 20 -18.88 5.70 -7.73
C PHE A 20 -17.97 4.70 -7.01
N ALA A 21 -16.70 5.05 -6.78
CA ALA A 21 -15.74 4.18 -6.11
C ALA A 21 -16.18 3.84 -4.68
N LYS A 22 -16.64 4.86 -3.93
CA LYS A 22 -17.20 4.70 -2.58
C LYS A 22 -18.35 3.70 -2.58
N LYS A 23 -19.38 3.99 -3.41
CA LYS A 23 -20.57 3.13 -3.48
C LYS A 23 -20.23 1.71 -3.91
N TYR A 24 -19.38 1.54 -4.91
CA TYR A 24 -18.97 0.22 -5.38
C TYR A 24 -18.30 -0.61 -4.29
N LEU A 25 -17.41 0.01 -3.49
CA LEU A 25 -16.77 -0.67 -2.36
C LEU A 25 -17.78 -0.99 -1.25
N GLU A 26 -18.70 -0.08 -0.91
CA GLU A 26 -19.77 -0.32 0.07
C GLU A 26 -20.67 -1.48 -0.37
N ASP A 27 -21.04 -1.54 -1.66
CA ASP A 27 -21.82 -2.64 -2.23
C ASP A 27 -21.04 -3.98 -2.12
N LEU A 28 -19.73 -3.99 -2.40
CA LEU A 28 -18.89 -5.18 -2.19
C LEU A 28 -18.89 -5.62 -0.72
N LEU A 29 -18.73 -4.68 0.21
CA LEU A 29 -18.72 -4.97 1.65
C LEU A 29 -20.06 -5.52 2.13
N SER A 30 -21.16 -5.08 1.53
CA SER A 30 -22.51 -5.55 1.85
C SER A 30 -22.72 -7.04 1.56
N PHE A 31 -22.05 -7.60 0.54
CA PHE A 31 -22.07 -9.04 0.27
C PHE A 31 -21.44 -9.89 1.39
N PHE A 32 -20.57 -9.29 2.18
CA PHE A 32 -19.99 -9.92 3.38
C PHE A 32 -20.79 -9.63 4.65
N GLY A 33 -21.98 -9.03 4.51
CA GLY A 33 -22.84 -8.67 5.63
C GLY A 33 -22.41 -7.40 6.38
N LEU A 34 -21.55 -6.57 5.77
CA LEU A 34 -21.08 -5.31 6.35
C LEU A 34 -21.85 -4.14 5.75
N ASN A 35 -22.57 -3.41 6.60
CA ASN A 35 -23.18 -2.13 6.29
C ASN A 35 -22.36 -1.02 6.96
N THR A 36 -21.20 -0.74 6.42
CA THR A 36 -20.29 0.29 6.93
C THR A 36 -20.13 1.40 5.91
N GLU A 37 -20.05 2.63 6.37
CA GLU A 37 -19.77 3.77 5.52
C GLU A 37 -18.27 3.83 5.22
N VAL A 38 -17.91 3.90 3.93
CA VAL A 38 -16.54 4.09 3.46
C VAL A 38 -16.24 5.58 3.39
N HIS A 39 -15.13 6.02 3.96
CA HIS A 39 -14.66 7.38 3.79
C HIS A 39 -13.84 7.49 2.50
N ALA A 40 -14.29 8.37 1.60
CA ALA A 40 -13.63 8.59 0.32
C ALA A 40 -13.08 10.02 0.23
N SER A 41 -11.88 10.15 -0.30
CA SER A 41 -11.24 11.43 -0.58
C SER A 41 -10.37 11.32 -1.84
N ASN A 42 -9.96 12.45 -2.39
CA ASN A 42 -9.03 12.51 -3.50
C ASN A 42 -7.68 13.06 -3.00
N SER A 43 -6.60 12.42 -3.40
CA SER A 43 -5.25 12.94 -3.15
C SER A 43 -4.81 13.90 -4.26
N GLU A 44 -3.76 14.68 -3.99
CA GLU A 44 -3.15 15.60 -4.98
C GLU A 44 -2.66 14.86 -6.24
N ASP A 45 -2.35 13.58 -6.14
CA ASP A 45 -1.89 12.72 -7.26
C ASP A 45 -3.03 12.10 -8.07
N GLU A 46 -4.26 12.61 -7.97
CA GLU A 46 -5.46 12.03 -8.59
C GLU A 46 -5.67 10.54 -8.26
N VAL A 47 -5.54 10.20 -6.99
CA VAL A 47 -5.82 8.87 -6.45
C VAL A 47 -7.02 8.96 -5.52
N ILE A 48 -8.03 8.14 -5.75
CA ILE A 48 -9.17 8.02 -4.83
C ILE A 48 -8.74 7.19 -3.63
N GLU A 49 -8.71 7.81 -2.45
CA GLU A 49 -8.43 7.16 -1.18
C GLU A 49 -9.73 6.66 -0.55
N LEU A 50 -9.87 5.35 -0.36
CA LEU A 50 -11.01 4.70 0.26
C LEU A 50 -10.59 4.08 1.59
N GLN A 51 -11.13 4.62 2.68
CA GLN A 51 -10.86 4.16 4.04
C GLN A 51 -12.06 3.39 4.58
N VAL A 52 -11.88 2.10 4.84
CA VAL A 52 -12.87 1.26 5.50
C VAL A 52 -12.63 1.32 7.00
N PRO A 53 -13.61 1.78 7.80
CA PRO A 53 -13.49 1.80 9.25
C PRO A 53 -13.25 0.41 9.85
N SER A 54 -12.77 0.37 11.09
CA SER A 54 -12.57 -0.89 11.80
C SER A 54 -13.90 -1.62 12.01
N THR A 55 -13.92 -2.90 11.68
CA THR A 55 -15.07 -3.81 11.85
C THR A 55 -14.62 -5.13 12.46
N HIS A 56 -15.58 -5.99 12.82
CA HIS A 56 -15.30 -7.36 13.29
C HIS A 56 -14.70 -8.27 12.19
N LEU A 57 -14.72 -7.85 10.93
CA LEU A 57 -14.18 -8.60 9.79
C LEU A 57 -12.83 -8.06 9.30
N ASN A 58 -12.13 -7.19 10.04
CA ASN A 58 -10.85 -6.61 9.62
C ASN A 58 -9.86 -7.67 9.09
N GLY A 59 -9.70 -8.78 9.81
CA GLY A 59 -8.79 -9.85 9.41
C GLY A 59 -9.13 -10.45 8.05
N PHE A 60 -10.41 -10.62 7.75
CA PHE A 60 -10.91 -11.11 6.47
C PHE A 60 -10.73 -10.08 5.35
N LEU A 61 -11.10 -8.82 5.61
CA LEU A 61 -11.02 -7.72 4.63
C LEU A 61 -9.56 -7.37 4.28
N ILE A 62 -8.67 -7.48 5.23
CA ILE A 62 -7.22 -7.29 5.00
C ILE A 62 -6.67 -8.50 4.26
N GLY A 63 -6.97 -9.70 4.74
CA GLY A 63 -6.43 -10.95 4.22
C GLY A 63 -4.95 -11.14 4.55
N GLN A 64 -4.37 -12.24 4.06
CA GLN A 64 -2.97 -12.53 4.28
C GLN A 64 -2.09 -11.43 3.64
N ARG A 65 -1.30 -10.72 4.45
CA ARG A 65 -0.41 -9.64 3.99
C ARG A 65 -1.11 -8.55 3.15
N GLY A 66 -2.42 -8.34 3.36
CA GLY A 66 -3.20 -7.34 2.63
C GLY A 66 -3.69 -7.80 1.24
N GLU A 67 -3.74 -9.10 0.97
CA GLU A 67 -4.15 -9.62 -0.35
C GLU A 67 -5.62 -9.34 -0.66
N THR A 68 -6.53 -9.57 0.28
CA THR A 68 -7.97 -9.29 0.09
C THR A 68 -8.19 -7.80 -0.17
N MET A 69 -7.54 -6.96 0.60
CA MET A 69 -7.62 -5.51 0.44
C MET A 69 -7.14 -5.05 -0.95
N ARG A 70 -6.03 -5.61 -1.46
CA ARG A 70 -5.54 -5.34 -2.82
C ARG A 70 -6.50 -5.85 -3.90
N SER A 71 -7.16 -6.98 -3.67
CA SER A 71 -8.16 -7.51 -4.59
C SER A 71 -9.38 -6.60 -4.69
N MET A 72 -9.88 -6.09 -3.56
CA MET A 72 -10.95 -5.08 -3.55
C MET A 72 -10.53 -3.81 -4.28
N GLN A 73 -9.32 -3.31 -4.04
CA GLN A 73 -8.75 -2.16 -4.75
C GLN A 73 -8.72 -2.38 -6.26
N PHE A 74 -8.30 -3.56 -6.71
CA PHE A 74 -8.28 -3.93 -8.13
C PHE A 74 -9.69 -3.94 -8.74
N LEU A 75 -10.67 -4.51 -8.03
CA LEU A 75 -12.06 -4.54 -8.51
C LEU A 75 -12.65 -3.14 -8.66
N VAL A 76 -12.46 -2.25 -7.67
CA VAL A 76 -12.92 -0.86 -7.75
C VAL A 76 -12.25 -0.12 -8.91
N SER A 77 -10.92 -0.24 -9.05
CA SER A 77 -10.18 0.39 -10.15
C SER A 77 -10.64 -0.12 -11.52
N SER A 78 -10.92 -1.42 -11.64
CA SER A 78 -11.42 -2.03 -12.87
C SER A 78 -12.83 -1.54 -13.21
N ALA A 79 -13.71 -1.42 -12.22
CA ALA A 79 -15.06 -0.89 -12.38
C ALA A 79 -15.04 0.57 -12.84
N LEU A 80 -14.19 1.41 -12.26
CA LEU A 80 -14.01 2.79 -12.70
C LEU A 80 -13.57 2.89 -14.16
N LYS A 81 -12.60 2.06 -14.56
CA LYS A 81 -12.12 2.00 -15.95
C LYS A 81 -13.22 1.55 -16.91
N SER A 82 -14.00 0.53 -16.55
CA SER A 82 -15.07 -0.01 -17.39
C SER A 82 -16.26 0.94 -17.54
N ASN A 83 -16.37 1.96 -16.69
CA ASN A 83 -17.41 2.99 -16.75
C ASN A 83 -16.84 4.36 -17.17
N ASP A 84 -15.66 4.39 -17.78
CA ASP A 84 -15.02 5.59 -18.35
C ASP A 84 -14.89 6.78 -17.36
N HIS A 85 -14.69 6.47 -16.08
CA HIS A 85 -14.46 7.51 -15.06
C HIS A 85 -13.11 8.21 -15.26
N VAL A 86 -13.06 9.50 -14.95
CA VAL A 86 -11.86 10.33 -15.14
C VAL A 86 -10.72 9.99 -14.19
N ILE A 87 -11.03 9.49 -12.99
CA ILE A 87 -10.06 8.95 -12.05
C ILE A 87 -10.30 7.46 -11.90
N THR A 88 -9.28 6.67 -12.19
CA THR A 88 -9.33 5.20 -12.11
C THR A 88 -8.31 4.61 -11.15
N ARG A 89 -7.43 5.46 -10.59
CA ARG A 89 -6.45 5.08 -9.58
C ARG A 89 -7.10 5.12 -8.21
N VAL A 90 -7.05 4.00 -7.51
CA VAL A 90 -7.69 3.82 -6.21
C VAL A 90 -6.70 3.25 -5.22
N ASN A 91 -6.78 3.72 -4.00
CA ASN A 91 -6.09 3.14 -2.86
C ASN A 91 -7.13 2.75 -1.80
N VAL A 92 -7.18 1.49 -1.43
CA VAL A 92 -8.06 0.98 -0.38
C VAL A 92 -7.23 0.70 0.87
N ASP A 93 -7.70 1.15 2.03
CA ASP A 93 -7.15 0.77 3.32
C ASP A 93 -8.27 0.34 4.28
N VAL A 94 -7.97 -0.58 5.16
CA VAL A 94 -8.91 -1.13 6.14
C VAL A 94 -8.33 -0.93 7.54
N ALA A 95 -9.05 -0.21 8.38
CA ALA A 95 -8.67 0.03 9.78
C ALA A 95 -7.23 0.53 9.93
N GLU A 96 -6.77 1.42 9.04
CA GLU A 96 -5.40 1.96 9.03
C GLU A 96 -4.29 0.89 8.97
N TYR A 97 -4.60 -0.24 8.34
CA TYR A 97 -3.71 -1.39 8.28
C TYR A 97 -2.33 -1.05 7.72
N LYS A 98 -2.27 -0.21 6.67
CA LYS A 98 -0.99 0.13 6.02
C LYS A 98 -0.05 0.85 6.97
N GLN A 99 -0.57 1.80 7.74
CA GLN A 99 0.21 2.54 8.74
C GLN A 99 0.65 1.63 9.89
N GLN A 100 -0.27 0.85 10.46
CA GLN A 100 0.03 -0.08 11.55
C GLN A 100 1.04 -1.15 11.13
N ARG A 101 0.94 -1.63 9.90
CA ARG A 101 1.90 -2.58 9.34
C ARG A 101 3.28 -1.96 9.18
N ALA A 102 3.35 -0.74 8.62
CA ALA A 102 4.62 -0.03 8.44
C ALA A 102 5.32 0.20 9.78
N GLU A 103 4.55 0.57 10.81
CA GLU A 103 5.11 0.80 12.15
C GLU A 103 5.63 -0.48 12.80
N ARG A 104 4.87 -1.57 12.74
CA ARG A 104 5.36 -2.89 13.22
C ARG A 104 6.62 -3.33 12.48
N LEU A 105 6.67 -3.09 11.16
CA LEU A 105 7.86 -3.43 10.38
C LEU A 105 9.07 -2.60 10.80
N ARG A 106 8.89 -1.29 11.08
CA ARG A 106 9.98 -0.43 11.57
C ARG A 106 10.52 -0.92 12.91
N GLN A 107 9.64 -1.29 13.85
CA GLN A 107 10.05 -1.82 15.14
C GLN A 107 10.87 -3.11 14.98
N THR A 108 10.39 -4.07 14.19
CA THR A 108 11.13 -5.30 13.92
C THR A 108 12.45 -5.03 13.16
N ALA A 109 12.45 -4.08 12.23
CA ALA A 109 13.66 -3.73 11.49
C ALA A 109 14.73 -3.07 12.39
N LEU A 110 14.33 -2.32 13.42
CA LEU A 110 15.27 -1.80 14.42
C LEU A 110 15.98 -2.91 15.19
N GLU A 111 15.27 -4.01 15.52
CA GLU A 111 15.88 -5.18 16.16
C GLU A 111 16.96 -5.80 15.25
N TRP A 112 16.65 -5.99 13.96
CA TRP A 112 17.62 -6.51 12.99
C TRP A 112 18.82 -5.58 12.78
N VAL A 113 18.57 -4.27 12.73
CA VAL A 113 19.64 -3.25 12.64
C VAL A 113 20.59 -3.35 13.85
N ASN A 114 20.04 -3.45 15.04
CA ASN A 114 20.85 -3.58 16.27
C ASN A 114 21.67 -4.89 16.27
N GLU A 115 21.05 -6.00 15.84
CA GLU A 115 21.75 -7.29 15.74
C GLU A 115 22.93 -7.23 14.74
N VAL A 116 22.76 -6.58 13.59
CA VAL A 116 23.85 -6.39 12.62
C VAL A 116 24.94 -5.47 13.17
N LYS A 117 24.57 -4.40 13.90
CA LYS A 117 25.54 -3.50 14.56
C LYS A 117 26.38 -4.22 15.59
N GLU A 118 25.77 -5.10 16.38
CA GLU A 118 26.43 -5.86 17.45
C GLU A 118 27.28 -7.02 16.89
N SER A 119 26.69 -7.82 15.99
CA SER A 119 27.37 -8.99 15.43
C SER A 119 28.45 -8.67 14.41
N LYS A 120 28.39 -7.48 13.79
CA LYS A 120 29.23 -7.07 12.66
C LYS A 120 29.18 -8.03 11.47
N LYS A 121 28.10 -8.76 11.32
CA LYS A 121 27.86 -9.72 10.23
C LYS A 121 26.68 -9.29 9.37
N PRO A 122 26.73 -9.51 8.06
CA PRO A 122 25.58 -9.32 7.20
C PRO A 122 24.39 -10.21 7.62
N MET A 123 23.18 -9.72 7.40
CA MET A 123 21.94 -10.44 7.68
C MET A 123 21.04 -10.42 6.45
N ASP A 124 20.64 -11.61 5.99
CA ASP A 124 19.65 -11.79 4.93
C ASP A 124 18.24 -11.78 5.54
N LEU A 125 17.41 -10.85 5.11
CA LEU A 125 16.03 -10.79 5.56
C LEU A 125 15.14 -11.68 4.69
N ARG A 126 13.93 -11.98 5.19
CA ARG A 126 12.95 -12.74 4.42
C ARG A 126 12.46 -11.95 3.20
N PRO A 127 12.07 -12.64 2.11
CA PRO A 127 11.46 -12.01 0.96
C PRO A 127 10.26 -11.13 1.33
N MET A 128 10.18 -9.93 0.73
CA MET A 128 9.14 -8.95 1.00
C MET A 128 8.86 -8.07 -0.21
N ASN A 129 7.71 -7.39 -0.19
CA ASN A 129 7.32 -6.49 -1.28
C ASN A 129 8.19 -5.22 -1.33
N ALA A 130 8.07 -4.46 -2.43
CA ALA A 130 8.90 -3.27 -2.65
C ALA A 130 8.67 -2.15 -1.62
N ALA A 131 7.44 -2.00 -1.10
CA ALA A 131 7.13 -1.00 -0.09
C ALA A 131 7.82 -1.33 1.24
N ASP A 132 7.75 -2.59 1.67
CA ASP A 132 8.43 -3.06 2.87
C ASP A 132 9.96 -2.89 2.76
N ARG A 133 10.55 -3.24 1.59
CA ARG A 133 11.99 -3.04 1.35
C ARG A 133 12.41 -1.58 1.44
N ARG A 134 11.59 -0.63 0.96
CA ARG A 134 11.88 0.80 1.08
C ARG A 134 11.91 1.27 2.52
N ILE A 135 10.97 0.79 3.36
CA ILE A 135 10.91 1.13 4.79
C ILE A 135 12.20 0.68 5.48
N ILE A 136 12.60 -0.59 5.26
CA ILE A 136 13.81 -1.14 5.89
C ILE A 136 15.06 -0.46 5.37
N HIS A 137 15.16 -0.23 4.05
CA HIS A 137 16.30 0.45 3.45
C HIS A 137 16.50 1.85 4.06
N LYS A 138 15.42 2.64 4.14
CA LYS A 138 15.47 3.97 4.73
C LYS A 138 15.92 3.92 6.18
N LEU A 139 15.28 3.06 7.00
CA LEU A 139 15.61 2.92 8.41
C LEU A 139 17.08 2.50 8.62
N ALA A 140 17.54 1.48 7.91
CA ALA A 140 18.90 0.97 8.05
C ALA A 140 19.94 2.02 7.61
N THR A 141 19.65 2.78 6.55
CA THR A 141 20.51 3.89 6.10
C THR A 141 20.57 5.02 7.15
N ASP A 142 19.43 5.40 7.72
CA ASP A 142 19.34 6.42 8.78
C ASP A 142 20.12 5.97 10.03
N GLU A 143 20.20 4.66 10.28
CA GLU A 143 20.94 4.02 11.37
C GLU A 143 22.42 3.70 11.03
N GLY A 144 22.89 4.10 9.87
CA GLY A 144 24.28 4.00 9.43
C GLY A 144 24.71 2.64 8.91
N LEU A 145 23.77 1.75 8.57
CA LEU A 145 24.06 0.48 7.92
C LEU A 145 24.00 0.61 6.39
N GLN A 146 24.65 -0.30 5.70
CA GLN A 146 24.48 -0.49 4.26
C GLN A 146 23.37 -1.52 4.01
N THR A 147 22.66 -1.34 2.88
CA THR A 147 21.61 -2.28 2.47
C THR A 147 21.70 -2.58 1.00
N GLU A 148 21.42 -3.80 0.64
CA GLU A 148 21.33 -4.24 -0.75
C GLU A 148 20.04 -5.04 -0.95
N SER A 149 19.36 -4.85 -2.09
CA SER A 149 18.17 -5.63 -2.44
C SER A 149 18.56 -6.72 -3.41
N GLU A 150 18.56 -7.96 -2.96
CA GLU A 150 18.96 -9.15 -3.69
C GLU A 150 17.75 -10.02 -4.07
N GLY A 151 17.96 -10.92 -5.05
CA GLY A 151 16.93 -11.82 -5.55
C GLY A 151 15.99 -11.18 -6.56
N GLU A 152 15.11 -11.99 -7.16
CA GLU A 152 14.16 -11.58 -8.19
C GLU A 152 12.72 -11.99 -7.83
N GLY A 153 11.76 -11.26 -8.37
CA GLY A 153 10.34 -11.58 -8.24
C GLY A 153 9.89 -11.74 -6.79
N ARG A 154 9.40 -12.93 -6.44
CA ARG A 154 8.86 -13.26 -5.11
C ARG A 154 9.95 -13.50 -4.06
N ASP A 155 11.17 -13.83 -4.48
CA ASP A 155 12.30 -14.11 -3.59
C ASP A 155 13.13 -12.87 -3.27
N ARG A 156 12.74 -11.71 -3.79
CA ARG A 156 13.46 -10.47 -3.59
C ARG A 156 13.38 -10.00 -2.14
N HIS A 157 14.55 -9.77 -1.54
CA HIS A 157 14.73 -9.45 -0.12
C HIS A 157 15.78 -8.35 0.08
N ILE A 158 15.97 -7.91 1.32
CA ILE A 158 17.04 -7.00 1.75
C ILE A 158 18.12 -7.79 2.46
N VAL A 159 19.36 -7.48 2.15
CA VAL A 159 20.55 -7.83 2.93
C VAL A 159 21.00 -6.59 3.68
N LEU A 160 21.04 -6.68 5.02
CA LEU A 160 21.61 -5.66 5.88
C LEU A 160 23.10 -5.95 6.04
N LYS A 161 23.94 -4.92 5.85
CA LYS A 161 25.39 -5.03 5.95
C LYS A 161 25.91 -4.03 6.98
N PRO A 162 26.90 -4.37 7.83
CA PRO A 162 27.52 -3.41 8.70
C PRO A 162 28.10 -2.24 7.90
N ALA A 163 28.22 -1.09 8.54
CA ALA A 163 28.95 0.03 7.94
C ALA A 163 30.41 -0.41 7.70
N ASP A 164 30.98 0.03 6.56
CA ASP A 164 32.42 -0.16 6.35
C ASP A 164 33.18 0.63 7.41
N ASP A 165 34.00 -0.06 8.20
CA ASP A 165 34.97 0.59 9.07
C ASP A 165 35.96 1.37 8.18
N LYS A 166 35.76 2.71 8.09
CA LYS A 166 36.74 3.61 7.49
C LYS A 166 37.87 3.89 8.45
#